data_dd282a4bde07d1126bba69e2e7002106
#
_entry.id   dd282a4bde07d1126bba69e2e7002106
#
_cell.length_a   1.000
_cell.length_b   1.000
_cell.length_c   1.000
_cell.angle_alpha   90.00
_cell.angle_beta   90.00
_cell.angle_gamma   90.00
#
_symmetry.space_group_name_H-M   'P 1'
#
loop_
_entity.id
_entity.type
_entity.pdbx_description
1 polymer ?
#
loop_
_entity_poly.entity_id
_entity_poly.type
_entity_poly.pdbx_seq_one_letter_code
_entity_poly.pdbx_strand_id
1 'polypeptide(L)'
;MGPSALRRAQEPIKGRVIEDKPWPENIIKLIKNSGLPVVPIYFDGTNTTFFHLLGKIHPRLRTVRLVRELACKNGTLVKVRIGKAIPAAEVANMDIPTLREYLRNRTYALESQCVPQGKEASVTKMAPVAAPVDPRIVKEQMERLEDKIVLRTGDYRGYVIAASDAPDAMRELYRLREETYRAVGEGTGQPHDTDLYDTYYKHLILWNIPNEEIVGAYRIGFGTEIVPSKGLEGLYTASLLNFGPASKEILSHGMELGRSFIACKYQREVMPLKLLLAGLAVAMSRDPESIYLTGTVTLSSGMPDLYKSLTVYFLERDFGLPDAESFAKPTHPFKPDFLRVNPEGLLSGVPKGDIDAFDRLIGAISNGEYRLPVLFRKYFSCGAKVACFNVDPLFSDCLDGMIVLKKNDYPEAIMRSLVRSFPKETGEAVLRHFYGANNSE
;
A
#
# COMPACT_ATOMS: atom_id res chain seq x y z
N MET A 1 -10.25 23.34 5.25
CA MET A 1 -10.33 23.84 3.86
C MET A 1 -10.50 22.63 2.95
N GLY A 2 -11.48 22.67 2.04
CA GLY A 2 -11.90 21.48 1.30
C GLY A 2 -10.95 21.06 0.16
N PRO A 3 -11.27 19.97 -0.57
CA PRO A 3 -10.41 19.28 -1.53
C PRO A 3 -10.17 20.11 -2.81
N SER A 4 -9.52 21.26 -2.70
CA SER A 4 -9.29 22.18 -3.81
C SER A 4 -8.08 21.82 -4.69
N ALA A 5 -7.14 21.01 -4.18
CA ALA A 5 -5.99 20.59 -4.97
C ALA A 5 -6.33 19.50 -6.00
N LEU A 6 -7.23 18.58 -5.67
CA LEU A 6 -7.67 17.51 -6.59
C LEU A 6 -8.55 18.02 -7.73
N ARG A 7 -9.24 19.16 -7.59
CA ARG A 7 -10.00 19.77 -8.70
C ARG A 7 -9.11 20.30 -9.82
N ARG A 8 -7.81 20.57 -9.58
CA ARG A 8 -6.86 21.00 -10.64
C ARG A 8 -6.32 19.83 -11.47
N ALA A 9 -6.43 18.60 -11.01
CA ALA A 9 -6.06 17.41 -11.80
C ALA A 9 -7.14 17.03 -12.84
N GLN A 10 -8.28 17.69 -12.84
CA GLN A 10 -9.38 17.51 -13.81
C GLN A 10 -9.33 18.49 -14.98
N GLU A 11 -8.22 19.20 -15.22
CA GLU A 11 -8.05 19.84 -16.52
C GLU A 11 -7.90 18.74 -17.57
N PRO A 12 -8.77 18.69 -18.60
CA PRO A 12 -8.69 17.66 -19.62
C PRO A 12 -7.34 17.82 -20.34
N ILE A 13 -6.46 16.83 -20.18
CA ILE A 13 -5.35 16.64 -21.09
C ILE A 13 -5.94 16.72 -22.49
N LYS A 14 -5.39 17.57 -23.34
CA LYS A 14 -5.79 17.82 -24.74
C LYS A 14 -5.65 16.54 -25.60
N GLY A 15 -6.47 15.55 -25.34
CA GLY A 15 -6.71 14.37 -26.13
C GLY A 15 -8.18 14.02 -25.92
N ARG A 16 -8.98 14.09 -26.97
CA ARG A 16 -10.42 13.81 -26.94
C ARG A 16 -10.68 12.43 -26.38
N VAL A 17 -10.94 12.34 -25.07
CA VAL A 17 -11.52 11.14 -24.48
C VAL A 17 -12.95 11.05 -25.02
N ILE A 18 -13.25 10.00 -25.79
CA ILE A 18 -14.60 9.72 -26.28
C ILE A 18 -15.32 9.02 -25.13
N GLU A 19 -16.26 9.72 -24.53
CA GLU A 19 -17.09 9.18 -23.47
C GLU A 19 -18.50 8.83 -23.97
N ASP A 20 -19.08 7.78 -23.40
CA ASP A 20 -20.49 7.48 -23.60
C ASP A 20 -21.35 8.56 -22.96
N LYS A 21 -22.53 8.78 -23.56
CA LYS A 21 -23.56 9.59 -22.92
C LYS A 21 -23.92 8.97 -21.56
N PRO A 22 -24.43 9.80 -20.61
CA PRO A 22 -24.98 9.27 -19.37
C PRO A 22 -25.99 8.16 -19.64
N TRP A 23 -25.87 7.05 -18.91
CA TRP A 23 -26.79 5.92 -19.10
C TRP A 23 -28.22 6.31 -18.72
N PRO A 24 -29.24 5.92 -19.50
CA PRO A 24 -30.63 6.32 -19.27
C PRO A 24 -31.17 5.80 -17.93
N GLU A 25 -31.80 6.65 -17.15
CA GLU A 25 -32.34 6.29 -15.83
C GLU A 25 -33.39 5.16 -15.85
N ASN A 26 -34.17 5.07 -16.90
CA ASN A 26 -35.15 3.98 -17.05
C ASN A 26 -34.47 2.61 -17.11
N ILE A 27 -33.31 2.52 -17.74
CA ILE A 27 -32.51 1.28 -17.77
C ILE A 27 -31.98 0.97 -16.37
N ILE A 28 -31.48 1.97 -15.66
CA ILE A 28 -30.97 1.78 -14.29
C ILE A 28 -32.08 1.36 -13.33
N LYS A 29 -33.30 1.96 -13.48
CA LYS A 29 -34.48 1.54 -12.73
C LYS A 29 -34.86 0.09 -13.02
N LEU A 30 -34.83 -0.32 -14.29
CA LEU A 30 -35.06 -1.72 -14.68
C LEU A 30 -34.07 -2.68 -14.05
N ILE A 31 -32.77 -2.35 -14.11
CA ILE A 31 -31.71 -3.14 -13.49
C ILE A 31 -31.96 -3.25 -11.98
N LYS A 32 -32.19 -2.15 -11.29
CA LYS A 32 -32.44 -2.13 -9.83
C LYS A 32 -33.68 -2.97 -9.46
N ASN A 33 -34.78 -2.81 -10.20
CA ASN A 33 -36.05 -3.52 -9.93
C ASN A 33 -35.98 -5.01 -10.29
N SER A 34 -35.01 -5.46 -11.09
CA SER A 34 -34.87 -6.87 -11.43
C SER A 34 -34.50 -7.76 -10.23
N GLY A 35 -33.88 -7.17 -9.19
CA GLY A 35 -33.38 -7.92 -8.04
C GLY A 35 -32.27 -8.92 -8.38
N LEU A 36 -31.66 -8.83 -9.57
CA LEU A 36 -30.63 -9.74 -10.03
C LEU A 36 -29.22 -9.15 -9.87
N PRO A 37 -28.18 -9.99 -9.73
CA PRO A 37 -26.79 -9.54 -9.80
C PRO A 37 -26.48 -8.90 -11.17
N VAL A 38 -25.59 -7.89 -11.18
CA VAL A 38 -25.19 -7.18 -12.40
C VAL A 38 -23.75 -7.55 -12.76
N VAL A 39 -23.53 -8.02 -13.99
CA VAL A 39 -22.19 -8.31 -14.50
C VAL A 39 -21.75 -7.18 -15.44
N PRO A 40 -20.74 -6.37 -15.06
CA PRO A 40 -20.19 -5.35 -15.94
C PRO A 40 -19.36 -6.00 -17.06
N ILE A 41 -19.57 -5.52 -18.30
CA ILE A 41 -18.80 -6.00 -19.47
C ILE A 41 -18.26 -4.78 -20.21
N TYR A 42 -16.96 -4.75 -20.39
CA TYR A 42 -16.24 -3.72 -21.14
C TYR A 42 -15.78 -4.26 -22.50
N PHE A 43 -16.06 -3.49 -23.56
CA PHE A 43 -15.58 -3.75 -24.91
C PHE A 43 -14.52 -2.69 -25.25
N ASP A 44 -13.29 -3.14 -25.49
CA ASP A 44 -12.22 -2.26 -25.95
C ASP A 44 -12.41 -1.91 -27.43
N GLY A 45 -12.37 -0.62 -27.70
CA GLY A 45 -12.48 -0.10 -29.06
C GLY A 45 -13.39 1.11 -29.17
N THR A 46 -13.10 1.92 -30.17
CA THR A 46 -13.87 3.12 -30.50
C THR A 46 -14.41 3.06 -31.92
N ASN A 47 -15.46 3.79 -32.18
CA ASN A 47 -15.91 4.03 -33.55
C ASN A 47 -14.96 5.01 -34.25
N THR A 48 -15.00 5.05 -35.60
CA THR A 48 -14.10 5.89 -36.38
C THR A 48 -14.27 7.38 -36.04
N THR A 49 -13.21 8.17 -36.22
CA THR A 49 -13.26 9.62 -36.02
C THR A 49 -14.35 10.27 -36.87
N PHE A 50 -14.59 9.73 -38.07
CA PHE A 50 -15.64 10.22 -38.95
C PHE A 50 -17.04 9.96 -38.39
N PHE A 51 -17.28 8.81 -37.75
CA PHE A 51 -18.55 8.54 -37.03
C PHE A 51 -18.83 9.59 -35.98
N HIS A 52 -17.83 9.96 -35.19
CA HIS A 52 -17.95 10.99 -34.14
C HIS A 52 -18.17 12.37 -34.73
N LEU A 53 -17.53 12.68 -35.86
CA LEU A 53 -17.73 13.97 -36.56
C LEU A 53 -19.17 14.11 -37.10
N LEU A 54 -19.73 13.04 -37.72
CA LEU A 54 -21.11 13.03 -38.18
C LEU A 54 -22.10 13.27 -37.03
N GLY A 55 -21.80 12.74 -35.83
CA GLY A 55 -22.61 12.97 -34.65
C GLY A 55 -22.68 14.42 -34.16
N LYS A 56 -21.67 15.26 -34.52
CA LYS A 56 -21.66 16.70 -34.26
C LYS A 56 -22.53 17.49 -35.24
N ILE A 57 -22.69 16.99 -36.47
CA ILE A 57 -23.55 17.60 -37.51
C ILE A 57 -25.01 17.28 -37.21
N HIS A 58 -25.33 15.99 -37.12
CA HIS A 58 -26.72 15.56 -36.80
C HIS A 58 -26.73 14.13 -36.23
N PRO A 59 -27.45 13.86 -35.10
CA PRO A 59 -27.50 12.53 -34.46
C PRO A 59 -27.98 11.39 -35.38
N ARG A 60 -28.94 11.65 -36.29
CA ARG A 60 -29.48 10.66 -37.22
C ARG A 60 -28.43 10.15 -38.22
N LEU A 61 -27.52 10.99 -38.67
CA LEU A 61 -26.40 10.59 -39.55
C LEU A 61 -25.50 9.56 -38.88
N ARG A 62 -25.25 9.73 -37.60
CA ARG A 62 -24.50 8.76 -36.81
C ARG A 62 -25.20 7.40 -36.74
N THR A 63 -26.53 7.41 -36.53
CA THR A 63 -27.34 6.16 -36.44
C THR A 63 -27.31 5.38 -37.75
N VAL A 64 -27.48 6.06 -38.89
CA VAL A 64 -27.41 5.42 -40.23
C VAL A 64 -26.01 4.81 -40.47
N ARG A 65 -24.94 5.48 -40.00
CA ARG A 65 -23.58 4.98 -40.16
C ARG A 65 -23.22 3.82 -39.26
N LEU A 66 -23.97 3.56 -38.20
CA LEU A 66 -23.66 2.52 -37.20
C LEU A 66 -23.47 1.15 -37.82
N VAL A 67 -24.29 0.79 -38.83
CA VAL A 67 -24.18 -0.48 -39.53
C VAL A 67 -22.85 -0.60 -40.27
N ARG A 68 -22.38 0.50 -40.90
CA ARG A 68 -21.08 0.52 -41.60
C ARG A 68 -19.91 0.47 -40.61
N GLU A 69 -20.02 1.13 -39.45
CA GLU A 69 -19.00 1.04 -38.38
C GLU A 69 -18.86 -0.40 -37.87
N LEU A 70 -19.98 -1.12 -37.73
CA LEU A 70 -19.98 -2.52 -37.34
C LEU A 70 -19.32 -3.39 -38.43
N ALA A 71 -19.66 -3.17 -39.71
CA ALA A 71 -19.09 -3.88 -40.83
C ALA A 71 -17.57 -3.62 -40.99
N CYS A 72 -17.11 -2.41 -40.72
CA CYS A 72 -15.69 -2.05 -40.77
C CYS A 72 -14.84 -2.76 -39.68
N LYS A 73 -15.48 -3.32 -38.64
CA LYS A 73 -14.80 -4.10 -37.59
C LYS A 73 -14.70 -5.59 -37.94
N ASN A 74 -15.24 -6.01 -39.07
CA ASN A 74 -15.08 -7.40 -39.53
C ASN A 74 -13.61 -7.75 -39.70
N GLY A 75 -13.16 -8.85 -39.09
CA GLY A 75 -11.77 -9.28 -39.11
C GLY A 75 -10.85 -8.55 -38.09
N THR A 76 -11.38 -7.61 -37.28
CA THR A 76 -10.60 -6.99 -36.21
C THR A 76 -10.81 -7.71 -34.88
N LEU A 77 -9.74 -7.82 -34.08
CA LEU A 77 -9.82 -8.36 -32.72
C LEU A 77 -10.46 -7.32 -31.80
N VAL A 78 -11.59 -7.66 -31.19
CA VAL A 78 -12.23 -6.85 -30.16
C VAL A 78 -11.91 -7.50 -28.79
N LYS A 79 -11.17 -6.79 -27.95
CA LYS A 79 -10.92 -7.26 -26.59
C LYS A 79 -12.17 -7.03 -25.74
N VAL A 80 -12.61 -8.05 -25.02
CA VAL A 80 -13.74 -7.98 -24.11
C VAL A 80 -13.26 -8.34 -22.71
N ARG A 81 -13.69 -7.56 -21.72
CA ARG A 81 -13.44 -7.84 -20.31
C ARG A 81 -14.77 -8.00 -19.58
N ILE A 82 -14.91 -9.12 -18.88
CA ILE A 82 -16.07 -9.45 -18.06
C ILE A 82 -15.65 -9.27 -16.60
N GLY A 83 -16.31 -8.36 -15.90
CA GLY A 83 -16.01 -8.07 -14.50
C GLY A 83 -16.76 -9.00 -13.54
N LYS A 84 -16.34 -8.94 -12.29
CA LYS A 84 -17.00 -9.68 -11.22
C LYS A 84 -18.44 -9.19 -11.03
N ALA A 85 -19.38 -10.12 -10.84
CA ALA A 85 -20.77 -9.81 -10.58
C ALA A 85 -20.93 -8.91 -9.34
N ILE A 86 -21.75 -7.87 -9.48
CA ILE A 86 -22.17 -6.97 -8.41
C ILE A 86 -23.40 -7.58 -7.75
N PRO A 87 -23.38 -7.89 -6.44
CA PRO A 87 -24.50 -8.53 -5.76
C PRO A 87 -25.77 -7.69 -5.82
N ALA A 88 -26.94 -8.34 -5.93
CA ALA A 88 -28.24 -7.66 -5.94
C ALA A 88 -28.46 -6.78 -4.68
N ALA A 89 -27.98 -7.21 -3.52
CA ALA A 89 -28.07 -6.44 -2.28
C ALA A 89 -27.32 -5.10 -2.36
N GLU A 90 -26.14 -5.08 -3.02
CA GLU A 90 -25.36 -3.87 -3.24
C GLU A 90 -26.09 -2.90 -4.19
N VAL A 91 -26.67 -3.43 -5.27
CA VAL A 91 -27.47 -2.66 -6.23
C VAL A 91 -28.74 -2.06 -5.57
N ALA A 92 -29.40 -2.82 -4.70
CA ALA A 92 -30.63 -2.38 -4.03
C ALA A 92 -30.42 -1.20 -3.06
N ASN A 93 -29.25 -1.12 -2.42
CA ASN A 93 -28.96 -0.10 -1.40
C ASN A 93 -28.62 1.29 -1.95
N MET A 94 -28.39 1.44 -3.25
CA MET A 94 -28.04 2.72 -3.88
C MET A 94 -29.28 3.41 -4.47
N ASP A 95 -29.35 4.74 -4.44
CA ASP A 95 -30.31 5.50 -5.22
C ASP A 95 -29.99 5.42 -6.73
N ILE A 96 -30.90 5.86 -7.58
CA ILE A 96 -30.77 5.73 -9.03
C ILE A 96 -29.58 6.53 -9.59
N PRO A 97 -29.34 7.80 -9.21
CA PRO A 97 -28.17 8.55 -9.66
C PRO A 97 -26.84 7.90 -9.24
N THR A 98 -26.73 7.52 -7.98
CA THR A 98 -25.54 6.86 -7.43
C THR A 98 -25.28 5.51 -8.12
N LEU A 99 -26.32 4.68 -8.28
CA LEU A 99 -26.22 3.39 -8.96
C LEU A 99 -25.77 3.54 -10.42
N ARG A 100 -26.30 4.54 -11.14
CA ARG A 100 -25.90 4.83 -12.51
C ARG A 100 -24.39 5.10 -12.62
N GLU A 101 -23.88 5.98 -11.79
CA GLU A 101 -22.45 6.32 -11.77
C GLU A 101 -21.61 5.12 -11.32
N TYR A 102 -22.05 4.41 -10.31
CA TYR A 102 -21.35 3.22 -9.81
C TYR A 102 -21.22 2.13 -10.88
N LEU A 103 -22.31 1.74 -11.55
CA LEU A 103 -22.30 0.72 -12.60
C LEU A 103 -21.42 1.14 -13.80
N ARG A 104 -21.50 2.43 -14.18
CA ARG A 104 -20.66 3.00 -15.23
C ARG A 104 -19.19 2.89 -14.86
N ASN A 105 -18.81 3.33 -13.67
CA ASN A 105 -17.43 3.32 -13.20
C ASN A 105 -16.91 1.88 -13.02
N ARG A 106 -17.73 0.94 -12.53
CA ARG A 106 -17.39 -0.49 -12.47
C ARG A 106 -17.10 -1.08 -13.84
N THR A 107 -17.82 -0.62 -14.87
CA THR A 107 -17.58 -1.07 -16.25
C THR A 107 -16.32 -0.46 -16.84
N TYR A 108 -16.08 0.84 -16.66
CA TYR A 108 -14.87 1.49 -17.17
C TYR A 108 -13.59 1.09 -16.42
N ALA A 109 -13.69 0.71 -15.16
CA ALA A 109 -12.53 0.19 -14.42
C ALA A 109 -11.90 -1.05 -15.08
N LEU A 110 -12.68 -1.81 -15.85
CA LEU A 110 -12.17 -2.96 -16.63
C LEU A 110 -11.25 -2.55 -17.79
N GLU A 111 -11.25 -1.26 -18.19
CA GLU A 111 -10.34 -0.74 -19.21
C GLU A 111 -8.88 -0.92 -18.80
N SER A 112 -8.54 -0.73 -17.52
CA SER A 112 -7.19 -0.87 -17.00
C SER A 112 -6.56 -2.24 -17.31
N GLN A 113 -7.36 -3.29 -17.46
CA GLN A 113 -6.91 -4.63 -17.84
C GLN A 113 -6.65 -4.77 -19.34
N CYS A 114 -7.03 -3.80 -20.16
CA CYS A 114 -6.77 -3.76 -21.60
C CYS A 114 -5.53 -2.95 -21.96
N VAL A 115 -5.11 -2.06 -21.09
CA VAL A 115 -3.89 -1.26 -21.25
C VAL A 115 -2.70 -2.19 -21.04
N PRO A 116 -1.71 -2.26 -21.96
CA PRO A 116 -0.48 -2.97 -21.68
C PRO A 116 0.14 -2.40 -20.42
N GLN A 117 0.33 -3.23 -19.41
CA GLN A 117 1.04 -2.81 -18.20
C GLN A 117 2.43 -2.33 -18.66
N GLY A 118 2.78 -1.11 -18.19
CA GLY A 118 3.93 -0.37 -18.66
C GLY A 118 5.20 -1.20 -18.69
N LYS A 119 6.10 -0.76 -19.56
CA LYS A 119 7.42 -1.32 -19.88
C LYS A 119 7.75 -2.57 -19.06
N GLU A 120 7.83 -3.73 -19.71
CA GLU A 120 8.53 -4.86 -19.12
C GLU A 120 9.72 -4.28 -18.36
N ALA A 121 9.71 -4.45 -17.02
CA ALA A 121 10.81 -3.98 -16.21
C ALA A 121 12.07 -4.42 -16.95
N SER A 122 12.90 -3.46 -17.35
CA SER A 122 14.10 -3.77 -18.10
C SER A 122 14.75 -4.90 -17.32
N VAL A 123 14.96 -6.06 -17.97
CA VAL A 123 15.59 -7.22 -17.32
C VAL A 123 17.04 -6.79 -17.05
N THR A 124 17.19 -5.95 -16.04
CA THR A 124 18.51 -5.65 -15.50
C THR A 124 19.03 -7.00 -15.02
N LYS A 125 20.14 -7.44 -15.59
CA LYS A 125 20.73 -8.75 -15.29
C LYS A 125 21.00 -8.81 -13.80
N MET A 126 20.06 -9.36 -13.03
CA MET A 126 20.19 -9.48 -11.58
C MET A 126 21.36 -10.40 -11.26
N ALA A 127 22.21 -9.99 -10.32
CA ALA A 127 23.23 -10.87 -9.78
C ALA A 127 22.55 -12.04 -9.02
N PRO A 128 23.12 -13.25 -8.97
CA PRO A 128 22.59 -14.30 -8.12
C PRO A 128 22.46 -13.83 -6.67
N VAL A 129 21.39 -14.23 -5.97
CA VAL A 129 21.30 -14.05 -4.52
C VAL A 129 22.47 -14.79 -3.86
N ALA A 130 23.07 -14.23 -2.83
CA ALA A 130 24.17 -14.83 -2.12
C ALA A 130 23.82 -16.21 -1.55
N ALA A 131 24.82 -17.07 -1.35
CA ALA A 131 24.62 -18.34 -0.66
C ALA A 131 24.22 -18.11 0.80
N PRO A 132 23.37 -18.97 1.41
CA PRO A 132 23.04 -18.90 2.82
C PRO A 132 24.29 -18.95 3.71
N VAL A 133 24.26 -18.21 4.81
CA VAL A 133 25.30 -18.30 5.85
C VAL A 133 25.10 -19.62 6.61
N ASP A 134 26.19 -20.23 7.09
CA ASP A 134 26.09 -21.46 7.90
C ASP A 134 25.15 -21.22 9.12
N PRO A 135 24.05 -21.96 9.23
CA PRO A 135 23.07 -21.77 10.32
C PRO A 135 23.67 -21.84 11.72
N ARG A 136 24.73 -22.64 11.89
CA ARG A 136 25.43 -22.77 13.19
C ARG A 136 26.10 -21.47 13.61
N ILE A 137 26.71 -20.74 12.66
CA ILE A 137 27.35 -19.44 12.94
C ILE A 137 26.26 -18.41 13.30
N VAL A 138 25.16 -18.39 12.54
CA VAL A 138 24.03 -17.48 12.82
C VAL A 138 23.46 -17.77 14.21
N LYS A 139 23.20 -19.04 14.53
CA LYS A 139 22.72 -19.48 15.86
C LYS A 139 23.64 -19.01 16.98
N GLU A 140 24.94 -19.29 16.87
CA GLU A 140 25.92 -18.91 17.88
C GLU A 140 25.94 -17.41 18.15
N GLN A 141 25.81 -16.58 17.08
CA GLN A 141 25.72 -15.12 17.24
C GLN A 141 24.42 -14.72 17.92
N MET A 142 23.28 -15.29 17.54
CA MET A 142 21.97 -14.97 18.13
C MET A 142 21.88 -15.38 19.60
N GLU A 143 22.47 -16.52 20.00
CA GLU A 143 22.49 -16.99 21.38
C GLU A 143 23.30 -16.08 22.32
N ARG A 144 24.29 -15.36 21.80
CA ARG A 144 25.09 -14.39 22.59
C ARG A 144 24.34 -13.09 22.89
N LEU A 145 23.20 -12.84 22.24
CA LEU A 145 22.45 -11.59 22.31
C LEU A 145 21.26 -11.65 23.29
N GLU A 146 21.41 -12.37 24.40
CA GLU A 146 20.34 -12.56 25.40
C GLU A 146 19.83 -11.23 25.99
N ASP A 147 20.72 -10.24 26.15
CA ASP A 147 20.43 -8.89 26.64
C ASP A 147 19.68 -8.01 25.62
N LYS A 148 19.70 -8.39 24.34
CA LYS A 148 19.02 -7.67 23.24
C LYS A 148 17.60 -8.16 22.98
N ILE A 149 17.16 -9.17 23.71
CA ILE A 149 15.81 -9.72 23.51
C ILE A 149 14.76 -8.73 23.98
N VAL A 150 13.81 -8.44 23.10
CA VAL A 150 12.63 -7.61 23.37
C VAL A 150 11.36 -8.44 23.47
N LEU A 151 11.37 -9.67 22.94
CA LEU A 151 10.20 -10.54 22.87
C LEU A 151 10.60 -12.00 23.13
N ARG A 152 9.85 -12.68 24.01
CA ARG A 152 9.93 -14.12 24.25
C ARG A 152 8.52 -14.70 24.16
N THR A 153 8.26 -15.55 23.20
CA THR A 153 6.94 -16.18 23.05
C THR A 153 7.10 -17.55 22.39
N GLY A 154 6.83 -18.62 23.14
CA GLY A 154 6.97 -19.98 22.64
C GLY A 154 8.33 -20.21 21.99
N ASP A 155 8.28 -20.70 20.76
CA ASP A 155 9.46 -21.01 19.95
C ASP A 155 10.15 -19.77 19.33
N TYR A 156 9.62 -18.57 19.59
CA TYR A 156 10.12 -17.34 18.96
C TYR A 156 10.85 -16.44 19.96
N ARG A 157 11.89 -15.78 19.46
CA ARG A 157 12.60 -14.68 20.13
C ARG A 157 12.65 -13.47 19.19
N GLY A 158 12.36 -12.28 19.72
CA GLY A 158 12.55 -11.02 19.01
C GLY A 158 13.75 -10.28 19.60
N TYR A 159 14.67 -9.86 18.75
CA TYR A 159 15.88 -9.13 19.13
C TYR A 159 15.87 -7.75 18.50
N VAL A 160 16.37 -6.74 19.21
CA VAL A 160 16.67 -5.41 18.63
C VAL A 160 18.16 -5.18 18.74
N ILE A 161 18.85 -5.20 17.59
CA ILE A 161 20.31 -5.18 17.50
C ILE A 161 20.82 -4.12 16.54
N ALA A 162 22.08 -3.69 16.73
CA ALA A 162 22.86 -3.02 15.69
C ALA A 162 23.48 -4.04 14.74
N ALA A 163 23.80 -3.65 13.51
CA ALA A 163 24.42 -4.56 12.55
C ALA A 163 25.77 -5.10 13.03
N SER A 164 26.51 -4.34 13.85
CA SER A 164 27.77 -4.75 14.43
C SER A 164 27.68 -5.84 15.50
N ASP A 165 26.51 -6.03 16.10
CA ASP A 165 26.31 -6.98 17.20
C ASP A 165 26.37 -8.45 16.71
N ALA A 166 25.93 -8.70 15.45
CA ALA A 166 25.90 -10.05 14.85
C ALA A 166 26.15 -10.01 13.33
N PRO A 167 27.37 -9.76 12.86
CA PRO A 167 27.67 -9.53 11.44
C PRO A 167 27.24 -10.64 10.49
N ASP A 168 27.36 -11.91 10.90
CA ASP A 168 26.97 -13.04 10.06
C ASP A 168 25.44 -13.23 10.02
N ALA A 169 24.76 -13.06 11.14
CA ALA A 169 23.30 -13.02 11.19
C ALA A 169 22.75 -11.88 10.32
N MET A 170 23.42 -10.73 10.30
CA MET A 170 23.05 -9.62 9.43
C MET A 170 23.28 -9.92 7.95
N ARG A 171 24.36 -10.63 7.57
CA ARG A 171 24.56 -11.07 6.18
C ARG A 171 23.42 -12.01 5.73
N GLU A 172 23.03 -12.95 6.59
CA GLU A 172 21.88 -13.82 6.31
C GLU A 172 20.57 -13.02 6.22
N LEU A 173 20.35 -12.05 7.10
CA LEU A 173 19.21 -11.15 7.05
C LEU A 173 19.15 -10.39 5.71
N TYR A 174 20.26 -9.81 5.24
CA TYR A 174 20.33 -9.08 3.97
C TYR A 174 20.07 -9.99 2.76
N ARG A 175 20.53 -11.24 2.82
CA ARG A 175 20.26 -12.27 1.82
C ARG A 175 18.77 -12.61 1.75
N LEU A 176 18.15 -12.89 2.90
CA LEU A 176 16.71 -13.21 3.00
C LEU A 176 15.83 -12.04 2.57
N ARG A 177 16.25 -10.82 2.85
CA ARG A 177 15.59 -9.58 2.45
C ARG A 177 15.56 -9.43 0.94
N GLU A 178 16.73 -9.61 0.28
CA GLU A 178 16.83 -9.59 -1.18
C GLU A 178 16.00 -10.70 -1.83
N GLU A 179 16.10 -11.94 -1.31
CA GLU A 179 15.32 -13.08 -1.80
C GLU A 179 13.81 -12.80 -1.74
N THR A 180 13.35 -12.27 -0.61
CA THR A 180 11.94 -11.96 -0.37
C THR A 180 11.43 -10.85 -1.27
N TYR A 181 12.20 -9.77 -1.46
CA TYR A 181 11.81 -8.65 -2.31
C TYR A 181 11.84 -9.02 -3.79
N ARG A 182 12.80 -9.86 -4.25
CA ARG A 182 12.76 -10.39 -5.62
C ARG A 182 11.50 -11.18 -5.93
N ALA A 183 11.01 -11.95 -4.95
CA ALA A 183 9.80 -12.75 -5.15
C ALA A 183 8.56 -11.89 -5.47
N VAL A 184 8.57 -10.60 -5.11
CA VAL A 184 7.49 -9.64 -5.40
C VAL A 184 7.88 -8.57 -6.42
N GLY A 185 9.06 -8.70 -7.06
CA GLY A 185 9.52 -7.77 -8.10
C GLY A 185 10.14 -6.47 -7.57
N GLU A 186 10.49 -6.42 -6.28
CA GLU A 186 11.01 -5.22 -5.59
C GLU A 186 12.47 -5.37 -5.13
N GLY A 187 13.19 -6.39 -5.57
CA GLY A 187 14.59 -6.64 -5.21
C GLY A 187 15.55 -5.61 -5.81
N THR A 188 16.69 -5.41 -5.13
CA THR A 188 17.78 -4.51 -5.59
C THR A 188 18.53 -5.05 -6.79
N GLY A 189 18.43 -6.36 -7.08
CA GLY A 189 19.21 -7.05 -8.09
C GLY A 189 20.64 -7.37 -7.65
N GLN A 190 21.02 -7.04 -6.41
CA GLN A 190 22.33 -7.34 -5.82
C GLN A 190 22.30 -8.66 -5.04
N PRO A 191 23.43 -9.29 -4.70
CA PRO A 191 23.44 -10.53 -3.91
C PRO A 191 22.80 -10.39 -2.51
N HIS A 192 22.80 -9.18 -1.95
CA HIS A 192 22.24 -8.79 -0.66
C HIS A 192 21.51 -7.44 -0.80
N ASP A 193 20.36 -7.26 -0.14
CA ASP A 193 19.75 -5.95 0.04
C ASP A 193 20.38 -5.29 1.28
N THR A 194 21.27 -4.33 1.07
CA THR A 194 21.91 -3.54 2.11
C THR A 194 22.21 -2.14 1.60
N ASP A 195 22.17 -1.16 2.50
CA ASP A 195 22.46 0.24 2.22
C ASP A 195 23.18 0.91 3.40
N LEU A 196 23.51 2.20 3.25
CA LEU A 196 24.21 2.97 4.28
C LEU A 196 23.43 3.02 5.61
N TYR A 197 22.10 3.04 5.56
CA TYR A 197 21.25 3.12 6.75
C TYR A 197 21.38 1.89 7.64
N ASP A 198 21.68 0.72 7.09
CA ASP A 198 21.89 -0.50 7.86
C ASP A 198 23.05 -0.39 8.86
N THR A 199 23.98 0.56 8.65
CA THR A 199 25.17 0.75 9.52
C THR A 199 24.85 1.44 10.85
N TYR A 200 23.73 2.17 10.96
CA TYR A 200 23.37 2.92 12.18
C TYR A 200 21.90 2.79 12.60
N TYR A 201 21.03 2.23 11.76
CA TYR A 201 19.72 1.79 12.19
C TYR A 201 19.83 0.52 13.00
N LYS A 202 18.82 0.27 13.85
CA LYS A 202 18.67 -1.00 14.55
C LYS A 202 17.81 -1.96 13.73
N HIS A 203 17.91 -3.24 14.03
CA HIS A 203 17.16 -4.30 13.37
C HIS A 203 16.35 -5.09 14.39
N LEU A 204 15.02 -5.09 14.23
CA LEU A 204 14.18 -6.05 14.93
C LEU A 204 14.19 -7.35 14.14
N ILE A 205 14.77 -8.39 14.71
CA ILE A 205 14.89 -9.72 14.12
C ILE A 205 13.97 -10.68 14.87
N LEU A 206 13.08 -11.36 14.15
CA LEU A 206 12.32 -12.49 14.70
C LEU A 206 13.03 -13.79 14.36
N TRP A 207 13.39 -14.53 15.39
CA TRP A 207 14.13 -15.80 15.34
C TRP A 207 13.23 -16.96 15.76
N ASN A 208 13.26 -18.07 15.03
CA ASN A 208 12.62 -19.32 15.41
C ASN A 208 13.68 -20.26 16.01
N ILE A 209 13.50 -20.64 17.29
CA ILE A 209 14.47 -21.44 18.04
C ILE A 209 14.58 -22.89 17.51
N PRO A 210 13.46 -23.65 17.33
CA PRO A 210 13.54 -25.01 16.84
C PRO A 210 14.13 -25.14 15.43
N ASN A 211 13.87 -24.18 14.56
CA ASN A 211 14.32 -24.22 13.18
C ASN A 211 15.70 -23.56 13.00
N GLU A 212 16.19 -22.83 14.01
CA GLU A 212 17.44 -22.07 13.96
C GLU A 212 17.50 -21.12 12.75
N GLU A 213 16.40 -20.36 12.52
CA GLU A 213 16.21 -19.52 11.33
C GLU A 213 15.70 -18.12 11.67
N ILE A 214 16.11 -17.14 10.86
CA ILE A 214 15.47 -15.81 10.83
C ILE A 214 14.12 -15.94 10.13
N VAL A 215 13.07 -15.56 10.82
CA VAL A 215 11.68 -15.61 10.34
C VAL A 215 11.28 -14.34 9.57
N GLY A 216 11.80 -13.21 10.02
CA GLY A 216 11.53 -11.91 9.43
C GLY A 216 12.16 -10.80 10.24
N ALA A 217 12.09 -9.58 9.72
CA ALA A 217 12.72 -8.44 10.39
C ALA A 217 12.05 -7.11 10.00
N TYR A 218 12.38 -6.09 10.79
CA TYR A 218 12.21 -4.67 10.47
C TYR A 218 13.54 -3.95 10.67
N ARG A 219 13.83 -2.97 9.81
CA ARG A 219 14.83 -1.94 10.09
C ARG A 219 14.17 -0.80 10.83
N ILE A 220 14.77 -0.34 11.92
CA ILE A 220 14.22 0.67 12.83
C ILE A 220 15.20 1.83 12.98
N GLY A 221 14.76 3.05 12.66
CA GLY A 221 15.50 4.28 12.93
C GLY A 221 14.82 5.07 14.04
N PHE A 222 15.51 5.25 15.18
CA PHE A 222 14.99 6.11 16.24
C PHE A 222 15.34 7.56 15.93
N GLY A 223 14.32 8.40 15.68
CA GLY A 223 14.49 9.83 15.41
C GLY A 223 15.16 10.53 16.58
N THR A 224 14.90 10.10 17.81
CA THR A 224 15.55 10.56 19.06
C THR A 224 17.06 10.37 19.06
N GLU A 225 17.60 9.37 18.36
CA GLU A 225 19.04 9.10 18.22
C GLU A 225 19.61 9.70 16.93
N ILE A 226 18.88 9.59 15.80
CA ILE A 226 19.36 9.93 14.46
C ILE A 226 19.33 11.45 14.23
N VAL A 227 18.21 12.10 14.54
CA VAL A 227 18.03 13.52 14.21
C VAL A 227 19.01 14.44 14.96
N PRO A 228 19.32 14.24 16.27
CA PRO A 228 20.34 15.03 16.94
C PRO A 228 21.74 14.88 16.37
N SER A 229 22.06 13.69 15.83
CA SER A 229 23.42 13.35 15.36
C SER A 229 23.65 13.60 13.87
N LYS A 230 22.60 13.42 13.03
CA LYS A 230 22.68 13.43 11.56
C LYS A 230 21.69 14.36 10.88
N GLY A 231 20.83 15.07 11.64
CA GLY A 231 19.73 15.84 11.07
C GLY A 231 18.60 14.96 10.51
N LEU A 232 17.60 15.58 9.89
CA LEU A 232 16.52 14.85 9.20
C LEU A 232 17.05 14.05 8.01
N GLU A 233 18.14 14.48 7.40
CA GLU A 233 18.82 13.83 6.28
C GLU A 233 19.38 12.46 6.65
N GLY A 234 19.56 12.17 7.96
CA GLY A 234 19.89 10.86 8.47
C GLY A 234 18.76 9.84 8.39
N LEU A 235 17.53 10.26 8.12
CA LEU A 235 16.39 9.36 7.95
C LEU A 235 16.32 8.83 6.52
N TYR A 236 15.96 7.54 6.35
CA TYR A 236 15.82 6.93 5.03
C TYR A 236 14.80 7.68 4.17
N THR A 237 13.68 8.06 4.75
CA THR A 237 12.62 8.78 4.04
C THR A 237 13.04 10.15 3.52
N ALA A 238 14.15 10.73 4.00
CA ALA A 238 14.74 11.94 3.44
C ALA A 238 15.33 11.73 2.02
N SER A 239 15.63 10.49 1.64
CA SER A 239 16.05 10.17 0.27
C SER A 239 14.89 10.22 -0.73
N LEU A 240 13.66 10.13 -0.25
CA LEU A 240 12.42 10.08 -1.04
C LEU A 240 11.62 11.38 -0.99
N LEU A 241 11.81 12.18 0.08
CA LEU A 241 10.95 13.30 0.42
C LEU A 241 11.75 14.55 0.81
N ASN A 242 11.25 15.71 0.41
CA ASN A 242 11.70 17.00 0.90
C ASN A 242 10.83 17.38 2.11
N PHE A 243 11.39 17.31 3.31
CA PHE A 243 10.69 17.62 4.54
C PHE A 243 10.43 19.11 4.73
N GLY A 244 9.21 19.44 5.17
CA GLY A 244 8.79 20.79 5.52
C GLY A 244 8.90 21.07 7.04
N PRO A 245 8.56 22.29 7.46
CA PRO A 245 8.71 22.70 8.88
C PRO A 245 7.93 21.83 9.87
N ALA A 246 6.75 21.34 9.49
CA ALA A 246 5.90 20.54 10.37
C ALA A 246 6.44 19.12 10.63
N SER A 247 7.41 18.66 9.85
CA SER A 247 7.96 17.30 9.99
C SER A 247 8.94 17.16 11.15
N LYS A 248 9.66 18.22 11.50
CA LYS A 248 10.78 18.14 12.45
C LYS A 248 10.39 17.55 13.80
N GLU A 249 9.29 18.03 14.39
CA GLU A 249 8.82 17.52 15.67
C GLU A 249 8.42 16.05 15.58
N ILE A 250 7.64 15.69 14.54
CA ILE A 250 7.16 14.33 14.35
C ILE A 250 8.32 13.37 14.13
N LEU A 251 9.28 13.72 13.27
CA LEU A 251 10.39 12.85 12.91
C LEU A 251 11.44 12.75 14.02
N SER A 252 11.67 13.82 14.79
CA SER A 252 12.59 13.79 15.94
C SER A 252 12.11 12.85 17.06
N HIS A 253 10.78 12.68 17.21
CA HIS A 253 10.16 11.77 18.17
C HIS A 253 9.53 10.55 17.46
N GLY A 254 9.96 10.30 16.23
CA GLY A 254 9.49 9.20 15.40
C GLY A 254 10.40 7.97 15.47
N MET A 255 9.79 6.79 15.44
CA MET A 255 10.46 5.55 15.12
C MET A 255 10.18 5.23 13.66
N GLU A 256 11.19 5.42 12.79
CA GLU A 256 11.07 5.14 11.36
C GLU A 256 11.19 3.64 11.10
N LEU A 257 10.20 3.08 10.42
CA LEU A 257 10.11 1.68 10.06
C LEU A 257 10.41 1.50 8.56
N GLY A 258 11.29 0.58 8.25
CA GLY A 258 11.63 0.24 6.88
C GLY A 258 12.07 -1.22 6.74
N ARG A 259 12.28 -1.62 5.49
CA ARG A 259 12.81 -2.94 5.14
C ARG A 259 12.12 -4.10 5.85
N SER A 260 10.79 -4.02 6.00
CA SER A 260 10.01 -5.09 6.62
C SER A 260 9.91 -6.30 5.69
N PHE A 261 10.18 -7.48 6.21
CA PHE A 261 9.96 -8.71 5.47
C PHE A 261 9.64 -9.88 6.41
N ILE A 262 8.98 -10.88 5.84
CA ILE A 262 8.84 -12.22 6.41
C ILE A 262 9.40 -13.18 5.36
N ALA A 263 10.34 -14.03 5.74
CA ALA A 263 10.97 -14.99 4.84
C ALA A 263 9.91 -15.87 4.16
N CYS A 264 10.10 -16.19 2.88
CA CYS A 264 9.11 -16.83 2.02
C CYS A 264 8.47 -18.08 2.65
N LYS A 265 9.24 -18.85 3.42
CA LYS A 265 8.79 -20.05 4.15
C LYS A 265 7.67 -19.74 5.16
N TYR A 266 7.69 -18.55 5.77
CA TYR A 266 6.81 -18.15 6.89
C TYR A 266 5.66 -17.21 6.48
N GLN A 267 5.57 -16.79 5.21
CA GLN A 267 4.58 -15.79 4.76
C GLN A 267 3.12 -16.22 4.88
N ARG A 268 2.85 -17.52 4.94
CA ARG A 268 1.49 -18.07 5.09
C ARG A 268 1.05 -18.19 6.55
N GLU A 269 1.95 -17.93 7.49
CA GLU A 269 1.67 -17.99 8.92
C GLU A 269 1.23 -16.62 9.44
N VAL A 270 0.30 -16.62 10.39
CA VAL A 270 -0.23 -15.38 11.00
C VAL A 270 0.69 -14.87 12.11
N MET A 271 1.36 -15.79 12.82
CA MET A 271 2.16 -15.45 14.01
C MET A 271 3.34 -14.54 13.72
N PRO A 272 4.16 -14.74 12.67
CA PRO A 272 5.34 -13.92 12.41
C PRO A 272 5.03 -12.42 12.34
N LEU A 273 4.03 -12.03 11.56
CA LEU A 273 3.64 -10.62 11.45
C LEU A 273 3.16 -10.05 12.79
N LYS A 274 2.34 -10.82 13.51
CA LYS A 274 1.84 -10.41 14.84
C LYS A 274 3.00 -10.19 15.82
N LEU A 275 3.98 -11.09 15.83
CA LEU A 275 5.14 -11.01 16.73
C LEU A 275 6.09 -9.86 16.35
N LEU A 276 6.28 -9.59 15.06
CA LEU A 276 7.04 -8.43 14.61
C LEU A 276 6.37 -7.12 15.05
N LEU A 277 5.05 -6.97 14.83
CA LEU A 277 4.32 -5.77 15.29
C LEU A 277 4.38 -5.62 16.83
N ALA A 278 4.28 -6.71 17.55
CA ALA A 278 4.41 -6.72 19.00
C ALA A 278 5.84 -6.33 19.45
N GLY A 279 6.87 -6.84 18.77
CA GLY A 279 8.26 -6.46 18.99
C GLY A 279 8.53 -4.97 18.75
N LEU A 280 7.91 -4.39 17.71
CA LEU A 280 7.97 -2.94 17.46
C LEU A 280 7.36 -2.14 18.62
N ALA A 281 6.22 -2.57 19.16
CA ALA A 281 5.59 -1.89 20.30
C ALA A 281 6.49 -1.93 21.55
N VAL A 282 7.16 -3.06 21.80
CA VAL A 282 8.14 -3.16 22.90
C VAL A 282 9.37 -2.30 22.61
N ALA A 283 9.89 -2.31 21.38
CA ALA A 283 11.05 -1.49 21.01
C ALA A 283 10.75 0.01 21.23
N MET A 284 9.57 0.46 20.80
CA MET A 284 9.11 1.84 20.99
C MET A 284 8.94 2.19 22.47
N SER A 285 8.40 1.27 23.29
CA SER A 285 8.20 1.52 24.72
C SER A 285 9.51 1.63 25.53
N ARG A 286 10.64 1.18 24.98
CA ARG A 286 11.97 1.33 25.56
C ARG A 286 12.60 2.69 25.30
N ASP A 287 12.04 3.47 24.37
CA ASP A 287 12.39 4.86 24.11
C ASP A 287 11.22 5.77 24.52
N PRO A 288 11.26 6.36 25.73
CA PRO A 288 10.15 7.16 26.26
C PRO A 288 9.79 8.36 25.41
N GLU A 289 10.73 8.91 24.64
CA GLU A 289 10.54 10.08 23.79
C GLU A 289 9.93 9.71 22.43
N SER A 290 9.89 8.44 22.06
CA SER A 290 9.23 7.99 20.83
C SER A 290 7.71 8.12 20.97
N ILE A 291 7.11 8.95 20.10
CA ILE A 291 5.67 9.26 20.07
C ILE A 291 5.02 8.79 18.77
N TYR A 292 5.77 8.76 17.69
CA TYR A 292 5.25 8.48 16.36
C TYR A 292 5.92 7.23 15.76
N LEU A 293 5.15 6.45 15.01
CA LEU A 293 5.65 5.48 14.05
C LEU A 293 5.59 6.13 12.67
N THR A 294 6.68 6.10 11.95
CA THR A 294 6.80 6.71 10.62
C THR A 294 7.41 5.71 9.63
N GLY A 295 7.31 5.99 8.35
CA GLY A 295 7.93 5.16 7.30
C GLY A 295 7.11 5.15 6.03
N THR A 296 7.51 4.34 5.07
CA THR A 296 6.79 4.20 3.80
C THR A 296 6.02 2.89 3.74
N VAL A 297 4.87 2.95 3.06
CA VAL A 297 4.12 1.78 2.62
C VAL A 297 4.11 1.74 1.11
N THR A 298 4.40 0.58 0.54
CA THR A 298 4.68 0.45 -0.88
C THR A 298 3.55 -0.27 -1.61
N LEU A 299 3.16 0.26 -2.78
CA LEU A 299 2.37 -0.43 -3.79
C LEU A 299 3.29 -0.81 -4.94
N SER A 300 3.25 -2.10 -5.32
CA SER A 300 4.09 -2.64 -6.38
C SER A 300 3.94 -1.89 -7.70
N SER A 301 5.05 -1.74 -8.42
CA SER A 301 5.07 -1.18 -9.78
C SER A 301 4.16 -1.95 -10.74
N GLY A 302 4.02 -3.27 -10.55
CA GLY A 302 3.13 -4.13 -11.35
C GLY A 302 1.64 -3.86 -11.16
N MET A 303 1.21 -3.09 -10.14
CA MET A 303 -0.18 -2.69 -9.99
C MET A 303 -0.52 -1.61 -11.04
N PRO A 304 -1.61 -1.77 -11.84
CA PRO A 304 -2.04 -0.77 -12.82
C PRO A 304 -2.28 0.62 -12.20
N ASP A 305 -1.96 1.67 -12.96
CA ASP A 305 -2.03 3.05 -12.48
C ASP A 305 -3.43 3.48 -12.03
N LEU A 306 -4.50 2.93 -12.63
CA LEU A 306 -5.86 3.16 -12.14
C LEU A 306 -6.02 2.72 -10.68
N TYR A 307 -5.53 1.53 -10.31
CA TYR A 307 -5.70 1.03 -8.93
C TYR A 307 -4.80 1.77 -7.94
N LYS A 308 -3.57 2.16 -8.36
CA LYS A 308 -2.72 3.07 -7.59
C LYS A 308 -3.42 4.41 -7.38
N SER A 309 -3.98 4.99 -8.44
CA SER A 309 -4.69 6.29 -8.39
C SER A 309 -5.91 6.25 -7.48
N LEU A 310 -6.70 5.17 -7.54
CA LEU A 310 -7.84 4.97 -6.64
C LEU A 310 -7.39 4.80 -5.18
N THR A 311 -6.26 4.13 -4.96
CA THR A 311 -5.70 3.96 -3.61
C THR A 311 -5.21 5.28 -3.04
N VAL A 312 -4.47 6.06 -3.83
CA VAL A 312 -4.04 7.42 -3.45
C VAL A 312 -5.25 8.29 -3.10
N TYR A 313 -6.25 8.34 -4.00
CA TYR A 313 -7.46 9.13 -3.78
C TYR A 313 -8.20 8.73 -2.50
N PHE A 314 -8.40 7.42 -2.27
CA PHE A 314 -9.07 6.92 -1.08
C PHE A 314 -8.31 7.27 0.20
N LEU A 315 -6.99 7.09 0.20
CA LEU A 315 -6.16 7.34 1.38
C LEU A 315 -6.05 8.83 1.71
N GLU A 316 -5.87 9.69 0.71
CA GLU A 316 -5.84 11.14 0.93
C GLU A 316 -7.19 11.67 1.44
N ARG A 317 -8.31 11.11 0.94
CA ARG A 317 -9.65 11.49 1.37
C ARG A 317 -9.95 11.08 2.81
N ASP A 318 -9.59 9.84 3.19
CA ASP A 318 -10.06 9.23 4.44
C ASP A 318 -8.99 9.20 5.54
N PHE A 319 -7.72 9.17 5.15
CA PHE A 319 -6.58 9.01 6.05
C PHE A 319 -5.51 10.09 5.86
N GLY A 320 -5.80 11.17 5.15
CA GLY A 320 -4.83 12.26 4.93
C GLY A 320 -4.32 12.85 6.24
N LEU A 321 -3.02 13.09 6.31
CA LEU A 321 -2.41 13.81 7.43
C LEU A 321 -2.85 15.27 7.40
N PRO A 322 -3.32 15.87 8.51
CA PRO A 322 -3.51 17.30 8.58
C PRO A 322 -2.22 18.05 8.21
N ASP A 323 -2.34 19.13 7.42
CA ASP A 323 -1.20 19.95 6.97
C ASP A 323 -0.08 19.18 6.24
N ALA A 324 -0.45 18.12 5.52
CA ALA A 324 0.46 17.25 4.78
C ALA A 324 1.44 18.03 3.86
N GLU A 325 1.00 19.11 3.20
CA GLU A 325 1.85 19.96 2.36
C GLU A 325 2.97 20.66 3.14
N SER A 326 2.74 20.95 4.43
CA SER A 326 3.74 21.51 5.33
C SER A 326 4.63 20.43 5.98
N PHE A 327 4.21 19.17 5.91
CA PHE A 327 4.99 18.04 6.44
C PHE A 327 6.07 17.60 5.46
N ALA A 328 5.70 17.23 4.23
CA ALA A 328 6.66 16.77 3.22
C ALA A 328 6.14 16.92 1.80
N LYS A 329 7.07 17.02 0.85
CA LYS A 329 6.82 16.98 -0.60
C LYS A 329 7.61 15.84 -1.21
N PRO A 330 6.99 14.99 -2.06
CA PRO A 330 7.70 13.91 -2.74
C PRO A 330 8.74 14.46 -3.73
N THR A 331 9.88 13.77 -3.85
CA THR A 331 10.90 14.10 -4.87
C THR A 331 10.43 13.73 -6.27
N HIS A 332 9.67 12.64 -6.38
CA HIS A 332 9.05 12.18 -7.62
C HIS A 332 7.54 12.01 -7.41
N PRO A 333 6.76 13.10 -7.57
CA PRO A 333 5.33 13.07 -7.30
C PRO A 333 4.59 12.07 -8.19
N PHE A 334 3.72 11.24 -7.60
CA PHE A 334 2.80 10.40 -8.35
C PHE A 334 1.74 11.27 -9.06
N LYS A 335 1.46 10.95 -10.31
CA LYS A 335 0.42 11.61 -11.10
C LYS A 335 -0.74 10.66 -11.28
N PRO A 336 -1.87 10.84 -10.55
CA PRO A 336 -3.02 9.96 -10.68
C PRO A 336 -3.58 9.94 -12.12
N ASP A 337 -3.86 8.73 -12.61
CA ASP A 337 -4.57 8.49 -13.86
C ASP A 337 -5.79 7.61 -13.58
N PHE A 338 -6.95 8.21 -13.67
CA PHE A 338 -8.24 7.53 -13.44
C PHE A 338 -8.86 6.99 -14.72
N LEU A 339 -8.21 7.16 -15.87
CA LEU A 339 -8.79 6.84 -17.17
C LEU A 339 -10.16 7.54 -17.33
N ARG A 340 -11.23 6.74 -17.50
CA ARG A 340 -12.62 7.23 -17.60
C ARG A 340 -13.42 7.02 -16.32
N VAL A 341 -12.77 6.62 -15.23
CA VAL A 341 -13.41 6.34 -13.94
C VAL A 341 -13.52 7.62 -13.12
N ASN A 342 -14.70 7.94 -12.63
CA ASN A 342 -14.87 8.92 -11.58
C ASN A 342 -14.62 8.26 -10.22
N PRO A 343 -13.54 8.60 -9.50
CA PRO A 343 -13.20 7.94 -8.24
C PRO A 343 -14.27 8.14 -7.17
N GLU A 344 -14.88 9.32 -7.07
CA GLU A 344 -15.95 9.62 -6.09
C GLU A 344 -17.17 8.73 -6.32
N GLY A 345 -17.61 8.61 -7.59
CA GLY A 345 -18.75 7.76 -7.95
C GLY A 345 -18.47 6.27 -7.77
N LEU A 346 -17.23 5.81 -7.99
CA LEU A 346 -16.84 4.42 -7.75
C LEU A 346 -16.77 4.08 -6.26
N LEU A 347 -16.29 5.02 -5.45
CA LEU A 347 -16.12 4.86 -4.01
C LEU A 347 -17.39 5.19 -3.20
N SER A 348 -18.50 5.54 -3.84
CA SER A 348 -19.76 5.88 -3.16
C SER A 348 -20.31 4.76 -2.27
N GLY A 349 -20.00 3.50 -2.60
CA GLY A 349 -20.38 2.32 -1.81
C GLY A 349 -19.35 1.91 -0.75
N VAL A 350 -18.23 2.64 -0.61
CA VAL A 350 -17.18 2.35 0.38
C VAL A 350 -17.39 3.25 1.60
N PRO A 351 -17.67 2.70 2.79
CA PRO A 351 -17.78 3.48 4.01
C PRO A 351 -16.49 4.28 4.28
N LYS A 352 -16.65 5.49 4.83
CA LYS A 352 -15.51 6.34 5.16
C LYS A 352 -14.57 5.62 6.15
N GLY A 353 -13.29 5.57 5.82
CA GLY A 353 -12.26 4.95 6.67
C GLY A 353 -12.27 3.42 6.68
N ASP A 354 -13.13 2.74 5.90
CA ASP A 354 -13.15 1.28 5.81
C ASP A 354 -12.16 0.79 4.75
N ILE A 355 -10.91 0.59 5.17
CA ILE A 355 -9.83 0.09 4.31
C ILE A 355 -10.09 -1.33 3.79
N ASP A 356 -10.81 -2.17 4.55
CA ASP A 356 -11.12 -3.53 4.13
C ASP A 356 -12.26 -3.54 3.08
N ALA A 357 -13.24 -2.63 3.19
CA ALA A 357 -14.23 -2.45 2.13
C ALA A 357 -13.58 -1.92 0.84
N PHE A 358 -12.64 -0.99 0.96
CA PHE A 358 -11.86 -0.50 -0.19
C PHE A 358 -11.03 -1.62 -0.83
N ASP A 359 -10.32 -2.44 -0.04
CA ASP A 359 -9.58 -3.59 -0.54
C ASP A 359 -10.48 -4.61 -1.26
N ARG A 360 -11.70 -4.86 -0.73
CA ARG A 360 -12.69 -5.69 -1.43
C ARG A 360 -13.11 -5.09 -2.76
N LEU A 361 -13.28 -3.77 -2.84
CA LEU A 361 -13.59 -3.08 -4.10
C LEU A 361 -12.45 -3.24 -5.12
N ILE A 362 -11.19 -3.00 -4.73
CA ILE A 362 -10.03 -3.23 -5.62
C ILE A 362 -10.02 -4.68 -6.12
N GLY A 363 -10.20 -5.66 -5.24
CA GLY A 363 -10.32 -7.07 -5.64
C GLY A 363 -11.51 -7.35 -6.56
N ALA A 364 -12.61 -6.61 -6.43
CA ALA A 364 -13.78 -6.79 -7.29
C ALA A 364 -13.58 -6.20 -8.68
N ILE A 365 -12.95 -5.01 -8.80
CA ILE A 365 -12.70 -4.37 -10.10
C ILE A 365 -11.51 -4.95 -10.85
N SER A 366 -10.61 -5.62 -10.15
CA SER A 366 -9.45 -6.32 -10.73
C SER A 366 -9.71 -7.82 -10.98
N ASN A 367 -10.94 -8.31 -10.83
CA ASN A 367 -11.27 -9.74 -10.89
C ASN A 367 -10.49 -10.62 -9.90
N GLY A 368 -10.01 -10.04 -8.80
CA GLY A 368 -9.23 -10.72 -7.77
C GLY A 368 -7.72 -10.70 -8.00
N GLU A 369 -7.26 -10.10 -9.10
CA GLU A 369 -5.85 -10.06 -9.48
C GLU A 369 -5.03 -9.17 -8.52
N TYR A 370 -5.62 -8.06 -8.06
CA TYR A 370 -4.95 -7.11 -7.17
C TYR A 370 -5.69 -6.95 -5.85
N ARG A 371 -4.91 -6.81 -4.79
CA ARG A 371 -5.34 -6.54 -3.42
C ARG A 371 -4.33 -5.61 -2.76
N LEU A 372 -4.76 -4.86 -1.76
CA LEU A 372 -3.81 -4.08 -0.96
C LEU A 372 -2.92 -5.02 -0.14
N PRO A 373 -1.61 -4.71 0.00
CA PRO A 373 -0.73 -5.47 0.88
C PRO A 373 -1.28 -5.58 2.30
N VAL A 374 -1.08 -6.72 2.95
CA VAL A 374 -1.61 -6.98 4.30
C VAL A 374 -1.10 -5.93 5.29
N LEU A 375 0.18 -5.60 5.23
CA LEU A 375 0.81 -4.63 6.13
C LEU A 375 0.23 -3.23 5.94
N PHE A 376 -0.01 -2.83 4.69
CA PHE A 376 -0.65 -1.59 4.31
C PHE A 376 -2.02 -1.44 5.01
N ARG A 377 -2.90 -2.44 4.88
CA ARG A 377 -4.20 -2.46 5.54
C ARG A 377 -4.09 -2.39 7.06
N LYS A 378 -3.11 -3.10 7.63
CA LYS A 378 -2.87 -3.10 9.09
C LYS A 378 -2.53 -1.73 9.63
N TYR A 379 -1.64 -0.99 8.98
CA TYR A 379 -1.27 0.35 9.44
C TYR A 379 -2.47 1.31 9.45
N PHE A 380 -3.25 1.34 8.36
CA PHE A 380 -4.43 2.21 8.31
C PHE A 380 -5.55 1.77 9.27
N SER A 381 -5.74 0.47 9.48
CA SER A 381 -6.65 -0.04 10.52
C SER A 381 -6.18 0.34 11.95
N CYS A 382 -4.90 0.62 12.12
CA CYS A 382 -4.33 1.07 13.40
C CYS A 382 -4.28 2.60 13.56
N GLY A 383 -4.87 3.36 12.64
CA GLY A 383 -4.96 4.82 12.76
C GLY A 383 -3.86 5.60 12.03
N ALA A 384 -3.03 4.95 11.20
CA ALA A 384 -2.03 5.64 10.40
C ALA A 384 -2.66 6.69 9.48
N LYS A 385 -1.93 7.79 9.28
CA LYS A 385 -2.24 8.87 8.35
C LYS A 385 -1.22 8.89 7.23
N VAL A 386 -1.63 9.28 6.03
CA VAL A 386 -0.74 9.43 4.87
C VAL A 386 -0.42 10.91 4.64
N ALA A 387 0.86 11.22 4.46
CA ALA A 387 1.31 12.59 4.18
C ALA A 387 1.39 12.87 2.68
N CYS A 388 2.03 11.99 1.91
CA CYS A 388 2.20 12.14 0.46
C CYS A 388 2.59 10.82 -0.18
N PHE A 389 2.64 10.81 -1.53
CA PHE A 389 3.04 9.65 -2.31
C PHE A 389 4.21 9.99 -3.23
N ASN A 390 5.23 9.14 -3.23
CA ASN A 390 6.44 9.25 -4.04
C ASN A 390 6.59 8.03 -4.95
N VAL A 391 7.03 8.22 -6.18
CA VAL A 391 7.48 7.11 -7.04
C VAL A 391 8.95 6.89 -6.77
N ASP A 392 9.38 5.67 -6.42
CA ASP A 392 10.78 5.36 -6.14
C ASP A 392 11.45 4.70 -7.37
N PRO A 393 12.28 5.46 -8.12
CA PRO A 393 12.97 4.93 -9.29
C PRO A 393 14.03 3.86 -8.95
N LEU A 394 14.52 3.86 -7.71
CA LEU A 394 15.53 2.88 -7.25
C LEU A 394 14.89 1.54 -6.87
N PHE A 395 13.56 1.54 -6.64
CA PHE A 395 12.75 0.36 -6.32
C PHE A 395 11.72 0.07 -7.41
N SER A 396 12.20 -0.07 -8.65
CA SER A 396 11.39 -0.48 -9.82
C SER A 396 10.15 0.42 -10.06
N ASP A 397 10.24 1.73 -9.80
CA ASP A 397 9.12 2.68 -9.92
C ASP A 397 7.91 2.31 -9.06
N CYS A 398 8.12 1.68 -7.90
CA CYS A 398 7.04 1.44 -6.95
C CYS A 398 6.49 2.74 -6.37
N LEU A 399 5.27 2.70 -5.86
CA LEU A 399 4.61 3.85 -5.26
C LEU A 399 4.67 3.76 -3.74
N ASP A 400 5.44 4.66 -3.13
CA ASP A 400 5.60 4.77 -1.69
C ASP A 400 4.69 5.85 -1.09
N GLY A 401 3.85 5.45 -0.13
CA GLY A 401 3.07 6.37 0.68
C GLY A 401 3.75 6.63 2.02
N MET A 402 4.12 7.88 2.30
CA MET A 402 4.65 8.28 3.61
C MET A 402 3.56 8.26 4.65
N ILE A 403 3.71 7.43 5.69
CA ILE A 403 2.74 7.31 6.79
C ILE A 403 3.29 7.84 8.10
N VAL A 404 2.37 8.35 8.92
CA VAL A 404 2.60 8.77 10.30
C VAL A 404 1.50 8.16 11.16
N LEU A 405 1.87 7.49 12.25
CA LEU A 405 0.95 6.93 13.23
C LEU A 405 1.37 7.42 14.62
N LYS A 406 0.52 8.18 15.27
CA LYS A 406 0.74 8.59 16.65
C LYS A 406 0.39 7.44 17.59
N LYS A 407 1.23 7.14 18.58
CA LYS A 407 1.05 6.00 19.49
C LYS A 407 -0.32 5.95 20.16
N ASN A 408 -0.87 7.10 20.54
CA ASN A 408 -2.16 7.19 21.23
C ASN A 408 -3.36 6.94 20.29
N ASP A 409 -3.16 7.04 18.96
CA ASP A 409 -4.20 6.76 17.96
C ASP A 409 -4.31 5.26 17.65
N TYR A 410 -3.33 4.46 18.13
CA TYR A 410 -3.36 3.01 17.97
C TYR A 410 -4.52 2.41 18.77
N PRO A 411 -5.42 1.61 18.16
CA PRO A 411 -6.59 1.07 18.88
C PRO A 411 -6.17 0.18 20.06
N GLU A 412 -6.61 0.54 21.26
CA GLU A 412 -6.20 -0.14 22.49
C GLU A 412 -6.54 -1.64 22.50
N ALA A 413 -7.70 -2.02 21.95
CA ALA A 413 -8.10 -3.42 21.85
C ALA A 413 -7.10 -4.25 21.01
N ILE A 414 -6.56 -3.66 19.93
CA ILE A 414 -5.55 -4.30 19.09
C ILE A 414 -4.24 -4.41 19.87
N MET A 415 -3.80 -3.34 20.53
CA MET A 415 -2.58 -3.35 21.34
C MET A 415 -2.65 -4.36 22.49
N ARG A 416 -3.75 -4.40 23.23
CA ARG A 416 -3.97 -5.42 24.29
C ARG A 416 -3.90 -6.84 23.73
N SER A 417 -4.43 -7.08 22.52
CA SER A 417 -4.30 -8.39 21.84
C SER A 417 -2.86 -8.71 21.43
N LEU A 418 -2.08 -7.70 21.03
CA LEU A 418 -0.65 -7.89 20.69
C LEU A 418 0.18 -8.29 21.90
N VAL A 419 -0.01 -7.55 23.02
CA VAL A 419 0.82 -7.75 24.23
C VAL A 419 0.35 -8.89 25.13
N ARG A 420 -0.80 -9.52 24.84
CA ARG A 420 -1.40 -10.58 25.65
C ARG A 420 -0.50 -11.80 25.90
N SER A 421 0.40 -12.06 24.96
CA SER A 421 1.34 -13.19 25.05
C SER A 421 2.66 -12.84 25.76
N PHE A 422 2.82 -11.61 26.24
CA PHE A 422 4.03 -11.14 26.93
C PHE A 422 3.98 -11.42 28.43
N PRO A 423 5.14 -11.43 29.11
CA PRO A 423 5.20 -11.27 30.54
C PRO A 423 4.41 -10.02 30.97
N LYS A 424 3.68 -10.13 32.09
CA LYS A 424 2.77 -9.07 32.56
C LYS A 424 3.46 -7.69 32.64
N GLU A 425 4.65 -7.63 33.19
CA GLU A 425 5.42 -6.39 33.33
C GLU A 425 5.72 -5.73 31.98
N THR A 426 6.11 -6.53 30.97
CA THR A 426 6.39 -6.03 29.61
C THR A 426 5.11 -5.52 28.94
N GLY A 427 4.00 -6.27 29.05
CA GLY A 427 2.71 -5.85 28.51
C GLY A 427 2.19 -4.56 29.13
N GLU A 428 2.28 -4.42 30.45
CA GLU A 428 1.90 -3.21 31.18
C GLU A 428 2.80 -2.01 30.83
N ALA A 429 4.10 -2.22 30.62
CA ALA A 429 5.02 -1.15 30.21
C ALA A 429 4.65 -0.61 28.83
N VAL A 430 4.35 -1.48 27.86
CA VAL A 430 3.86 -1.10 26.53
C VAL A 430 2.55 -0.31 26.64
N LEU A 431 1.56 -0.84 27.38
CA LEU A 431 0.26 -0.17 27.52
C LEU A 431 0.39 1.21 28.19
N ARG A 432 1.24 1.34 29.21
CA ARG A 432 1.54 2.64 29.83
C ARG A 432 2.20 3.63 28.89
N HIS A 433 3.14 3.16 28.04
CA HIS A 433 3.79 4.02 27.07
C HIS A 433 2.80 4.55 26.02
N PHE A 434 1.88 3.69 25.55
CA PHE A 434 0.91 4.06 24.52
C PHE A 434 -0.26 4.90 25.04
N TYR A 435 -0.77 4.62 26.24
CA TYR A 435 -2.04 5.20 26.74
C TYR A 435 -1.94 5.92 28.08
N GLY A 436 -0.78 5.93 28.73
CA GLY A 436 -0.60 6.53 30.06
C GLY A 436 -1.02 5.61 31.22
N ALA A 437 -0.84 6.09 32.46
CA ALA A 437 -1.01 5.29 33.68
C ALA A 437 -2.49 4.98 34.06
N ASN A 438 -3.48 5.64 33.44
CA ASN A 438 -4.88 5.56 33.87
C ASN A 438 -5.71 4.42 33.28
N ASN A 439 -5.14 3.54 32.44
CA ASN A 439 -5.86 2.47 31.75
C ASN A 439 -5.45 1.05 32.18
N SER A 440 -5.00 0.87 33.41
CA SER A 440 -4.55 -0.45 33.95
C SER A 440 -5.60 -1.09 34.89
N GLU A 441 -6.91 -1.01 34.53
CA GLU A 441 -7.96 -1.83 35.17
C GLU A 441 -8.51 -2.88 34.20
#